data_033a5941e250493960c64d30c4bcd893
#
_entry.id   033a5941e250493960c64d30c4bcd893
#
_cell.length_a   1.000
_cell.length_b   1.000
_cell.length_c   1.000
_cell.angle_alpha   90.00
_cell.angle_beta   90.00
_cell.angle_gamma   90.00
#
_symmetry.space_group_name_H-M   'P 1'
#
loop_
_entity.id
_entity.type
_entity.pdbx_description
1 polymer ?
#
loop_
_entity_poly.entity_id
_entity_poly.type
_entity_poly.pdbx_seq_one_letter_code
_entity_poly.pdbx_strand_id
1 'polypeptide(L)'
;MTATVYCLMPPSADALQGAFVFAALAFISELKPVSVRTNMFEVTITVPIVWASMVLFGPLSAMLVAGLAVAGANGTGWISARVMIYLRSKNRMPRLQNALATIAGPWEDRAEYPAQWVIQQILSNASQDAIAVGAAAIIYNAIGGNIATHEVLVSVPVAEIFTHFIIPFFIAVLAYLLIDEVRLIMAIILGENRPEDTRDWYSFFLRCKMLLIESLPVAAGQYLLLPPVTLLMLYLYVHVGLISGLVVVGPFLALRSAVQK
;
A
#
# COMPACT_ATOMS: atom_id res chain seq x y z
N MET A 1 -4.62 -13.24 -27.02
CA MET A 1 -3.54 -13.54 -26.05
C MET A 1 -4.19 -13.64 -24.69
N THR A 2 -4.05 -14.77 -24.00
CA THR A 2 -4.74 -14.97 -22.72
C THR A 2 -4.09 -14.10 -21.63
N ALA A 3 -4.90 -13.58 -20.70
CA ALA A 3 -4.46 -12.72 -19.58
C ALA A 3 -3.24 -13.29 -18.83
N THR A 4 -3.11 -14.60 -18.77
CA THR A 4 -2.00 -15.31 -18.14
C THR A 4 -0.64 -15.02 -18.79
N VAL A 5 -0.59 -14.83 -20.12
CA VAL A 5 0.66 -14.52 -20.84
C VAL A 5 1.13 -13.09 -20.56
N TYR A 6 0.20 -12.14 -20.42
CA TYR A 6 0.51 -10.76 -20.07
C TYR A 6 1.09 -10.62 -18.66
N CYS A 7 0.63 -11.44 -17.71
CA CYS A 7 1.14 -11.43 -16.32
C CYS A 7 2.59 -11.96 -16.22
N LEU A 8 3.05 -12.74 -17.20
CA LEU A 8 4.38 -13.36 -17.21
C LEU A 8 5.38 -12.62 -18.12
N MET A 9 4.95 -11.62 -18.86
CA MET A 9 5.90 -10.81 -19.65
C MET A 9 6.75 -9.94 -18.73
N PRO A 10 8.07 -9.98 -18.87
CA PRO A 10 8.93 -9.08 -18.12
C PRO A 10 8.57 -7.62 -18.47
N PRO A 11 8.51 -6.74 -17.48
CA PRO A 11 8.25 -5.33 -17.73
C PRO A 11 9.34 -4.74 -18.64
N SER A 12 8.97 -3.77 -19.47
CA SER A 12 9.96 -3.02 -20.26
C SER A 12 10.92 -2.25 -19.34
N ALA A 13 12.08 -1.87 -19.85
CA ALA A 13 13.05 -1.08 -19.08
C ALA A 13 12.42 0.23 -18.56
N ASP A 14 11.61 0.90 -19.37
CA ASP A 14 10.91 2.14 -18.99
C ASP A 14 9.85 1.89 -17.91
N ALA A 15 9.10 0.78 -17.99
CA ALA A 15 8.16 0.38 -16.98
C ALA A 15 8.86 0.07 -15.64
N LEU A 16 10.03 -0.57 -15.67
CA LEU A 16 10.84 -0.81 -14.48
C LEU A 16 11.33 0.51 -13.86
N GLN A 17 11.84 1.44 -14.67
CA GLN A 17 12.28 2.74 -14.18
C GLN A 17 11.12 3.50 -13.52
N GLY A 18 9.95 3.54 -14.16
CA GLY A 18 8.74 4.11 -13.58
C GLY A 18 8.34 3.44 -12.27
N ALA A 19 8.37 2.11 -12.22
CA ALA A 19 8.06 1.33 -11.04
C ALA A 19 9.02 1.64 -9.87
N PHE A 20 10.33 1.81 -10.11
CA PHE A 20 11.27 2.20 -9.06
C PHE A 20 10.99 3.59 -8.50
N VAL A 21 10.63 4.56 -9.34
CA VAL A 21 10.24 5.90 -8.87
C VAL A 21 8.96 5.82 -8.03
N PHE A 22 7.97 5.07 -8.48
CA PHE A 22 6.73 4.86 -7.72
C PHE A 22 6.98 4.09 -6.41
N ALA A 23 7.89 3.11 -6.40
CA ALA A 23 8.30 2.42 -5.18
C ALA A 23 8.96 3.37 -4.17
N ALA A 24 9.82 4.28 -4.65
CA ALA A 24 10.43 5.29 -3.79
C ALA A 24 9.39 6.26 -3.22
N LEU A 25 8.42 6.72 -4.02
CA LEU A 25 7.33 7.57 -3.57
C LEU A 25 6.41 6.85 -2.56
N ALA A 26 6.07 5.60 -2.84
CA ALA A 26 5.28 4.75 -1.95
C ALA A 26 6.01 4.51 -0.62
N PHE A 27 7.31 4.20 -0.67
CA PHE A 27 8.16 4.05 0.51
C PHE A 27 8.19 5.33 1.38
N ILE A 28 8.40 6.50 0.77
CA ILE A 28 8.39 7.78 1.51
C ILE A 28 7.01 8.03 2.15
N SER A 29 5.95 7.67 1.45
CA SER A 29 4.58 7.79 1.96
C SER A 29 4.32 6.86 3.15
N GLU A 30 4.88 5.66 3.13
CA GLU A 30 4.73 4.64 4.17
C GLU A 30 5.56 4.95 5.43
N LEU A 31 6.69 5.65 5.31
CA LEU A 31 7.51 6.03 6.47
C LEU A 31 6.74 6.84 7.51
N LYS A 32 5.68 7.47 7.11
CA LYS A 32 4.86 8.29 8.00
C LYS A 32 3.37 8.17 7.64
N PRO A 33 2.65 7.14 8.04
CA PRO A 33 1.21 7.04 7.82
C PRO A 33 0.46 8.19 8.51
N VAL A 34 -0.61 8.67 7.91
CA VAL A 34 -1.49 9.64 8.56
C VAL A 34 -2.45 8.87 9.45
N SER A 35 -2.24 8.89 10.75
CA SER A 35 -3.22 8.35 11.69
C SER A 35 -4.45 9.26 11.71
N VAL A 36 -5.56 8.77 11.21
CA VAL A 36 -6.85 9.42 11.44
C VAL A 36 -7.23 9.15 12.90
N ARG A 37 -7.76 10.16 13.57
CA ARG A 37 -8.00 10.29 15.02
C ARG A 37 -8.73 9.15 15.74
N THR A 38 -9.16 8.15 15.04
CA THR A 38 -9.64 6.88 15.58
C THR A 38 -8.46 5.90 15.57
N ASN A 39 -7.93 5.60 16.72
CA ASN A 39 -6.71 4.81 17.01
C ASN A 39 -6.54 3.46 16.29
N MET A 40 -7.33 3.15 15.27
CA MET A 40 -7.35 1.87 14.58
C MET A 40 -6.94 1.93 13.09
N PHE A 41 -6.92 3.12 12.46
CA PHE A 41 -6.75 3.16 11.00
C PHE A 41 -5.75 4.23 10.56
N GLU A 42 -4.77 3.78 9.81
CA GLU A 42 -3.78 4.63 9.16
C GLU A 42 -4.12 4.76 7.68
N VAL A 43 -4.37 5.98 7.23
CA VAL A 43 -4.54 6.26 5.80
C VAL A 43 -3.19 6.57 5.20
N THR A 44 -2.75 5.75 4.25
CA THR A 44 -1.51 6.01 3.53
C THR A 44 -1.81 6.42 2.09
N ILE A 45 -0.99 7.34 1.56
CA ILE A 45 -1.03 7.71 0.14
C ILE A 45 -0.37 6.61 -0.72
N THR A 46 0.21 5.61 -0.09
CA THR A 46 0.83 4.45 -0.73
C THR A 46 -0.15 3.72 -1.63
N VAL A 47 -1.39 3.55 -1.17
CA VAL A 47 -2.44 2.82 -1.90
C VAL A 47 -2.71 3.42 -3.29
N PRO A 48 -2.98 4.74 -3.45
CA PRO A 48 -3.11 5.36 -4.77
C PRO A 48 -1.88 5.19 -5.66
N ILE A 49 -0.67 5.25 -5.09
CA ILE A 49 0.58 5.08 -5.83
C ILE A 49 0.68 3.65 -6.37
N VAL A 50 0.37 2.67 -5.54
CA VAL A 50 0.38 1.25 -5.92
C VAL A 50 -0.67 0.96 -6.99
N TRP A 51 -1.89 1.50 -6.85
CA TRP A 51 -2.95 1.34 -7.85
C TRP A 51 -2.61 2.04 -9.17
N ALA A 52 -2.01 3.22 -9.11
CA ALA A 52 -1.52 3.89 -10.33
C ALA A 52 -0.44 3.05 -11.01
N SER A 53 0.48 2.45 -10.27
CA SER A 53 1.52 1.59 -10.83
C SER A 53 0.95 0.33 -11.50
N MET A 54 -0.17 -0.21 -10.99
CA MET A 54 -0.88 -1.33 -11.59
C MET A 54 -1.38 -1.00 -13.00
N VAL A 55 -1.98 0.18 -13.16
CA VAL A 55 -2.54 0.62 -14.44
C VAL A 55 -1.46 1.09 -15.41
N LEU A 56 -0.38 1.72 -14.92
CA LEU A 56 0.70 2.26 -15.75
C LEU A 56 1.72 1.21 -16.19
N PHE A 57 2.09 0.31 -15.30
CA PHE A 57 3.26 -0.55 -15.50
C PHE A 57 2.92 -2.05 -15.47
N GLY A 58 1.67 -2.39 -15.16
CA GLY A 58 1.18 -3.76 -15.10
C GLY A 58 1.45 -4.49 -13.78
N PRO A 59 1.03 -5.77 -13.70
CA PRO A 59 0.96 -6.52 -12.45
C PRO A 59 2.29 -6.69 -11.73
N LEU A 60 3.33 -7.11 -12.43
CA LEU A 60 4.65 -7.37 -11.83
C LEU A 60 5.27 -6.10 -11.24
N SER A 61 5.15 -4.98 -11.97
CA SER A 61 5.64 -3.69 -11.51
C SER A 61 4.88 -3.22 -10.27
N ALA A 62 3.56 -3.39 -10.25
CA ALA A 62 2.74 -3.03 -9.09
C ALA A 62 3.07 -3.88 -7.85
N MET A 63 3.30 -5.18 -8.02
CA MET A 63 3.76 -6.06 -6.94
C MET A 63 5.11 -5.61 -6.38
N LEU A 64 6.05 -5.22 -7.25
CA LEU A 64 7.35 -4.69 -6.84
C LEU A 64 7.19 -3.38 -6.08
N VAL A 65 6.35 -2.44 -6.56
CA VAL A 65 6.08 -1.17 -5.88
C VAL A 65 5.53 -1.41 -4.48
N ALA A 66 4.51 -2.25 -4.34
CA ALA A 66 3.90 -2.57 -3.04
C ALA A 66 4.90 -3.26 -2.11
N GLY A 67 5.54 -4.32 -2.57
CA GLY A 67 6.48 -5.10 -1.76
C GLY A 67 7.68 -4.28 -1.30
N LEU A 68 8.30 -3.49 -2.19
CA LEU A 68 9.45 -2.65 -1.85
C LEU A 68 9.07 -1.50 -0.90
N ALA A 69 7.89 -0.89 -1.08
CA ALA A 69 7.42 0.18 -0.19
C ALA A 69 7.25 -0.34 1.24
N VAL A 70 6.53 -1.44 1.40
CA VAL A 70 6.26 -2.05 2.72
C VAL A 70 7.53 -2.61 3.36
N ALA A 71 8.36 -3.34 2.60
CA ALA A 71 9.62 -3.87 3.11
C ALA A 71 10.56 -2.75 3.55
N GLY A 72 10.70 -1.71 2.72
CA GLY A 72 11.55 -0.57 3.00
C GLY A 72 11.09 0.22 4.23
N ALA A 73 9.79 0.52 4.34
CA ALA A 73 9.24 1.27 5.45
C ALA A 73 9.37 0.52 6.78
N ASN A 74 8.99 -0.75 6.81
CA ASN A 74 9.12 -1.59 7.98
C ASN A 74 10.59 -1.78 8.39
N GLY A 75 11.50 -2.01 7.43
CA GLY A 75 12.93 -2.13 7.68
C GLY A 75 13.53 -0.85 8.26
N THR A 76 13.16 0.31 7.68
CA THR A 76 13.60 1.62 8.18
C THR A 76 13.04 1.91 9.57
N GLY A 77 11.76 1.55 9.82
CA GLY A 77 11.14 1.68 11.14
C GLY A 77 11.91 0.90 12.21
N TRP A 78 12.21 -0.36 11.94
CA TRP A 78 12.96 -1.21 12.88
C TRP A 78 14.40 -0.71 13.13
N ILE A 79 15.12 -0.33 12.07
CA ILE A 79 16.49 0.23 12.21
C ILE A 79 16.42 1.52 13.04
N SER A 80 15.46 2.40 12.76
CA SER A 80 15.25 3.65 13.49
C SER A 80 14.98 3.40 14.97
N ALA A 81 14.16 2.40 15.29
CA ALA A 81 13.87 2.00 16.67
C ALA A 81 15.13 1.54 17.40
N ARG A 82 15.94 0.69 16.79
CA ARG A 82 17.22 0.23 17.37
C ARG A 82 18.23 1.36 17.60
N VAL A 83 18.38 2.22 16.61
CA VAL A 83 19.28 3.39 16.73
C VAL A 83 18.78 4.34 17.83
N MET A 84 17.50 4.57 17.91
CA MET A 84 16.88 5.41 18.94
C MET A 84 17.14 4.85 20.36
N ILE A 85 16.94 3.55 20.58
CA ILE A 85 17.20 2.89 21.86
C ILE A 85 18.68 3.02 22.23
N TYR A 86 19.59 2.79 21.26
CA TYR A 86 21.02 2.99 21.49
C TYR A 86 21.36 4.42 21.88
N LEU A 87 20.80 5.43 21.20
CA LEU A 87 21.04 6.84 21.52
C LEU A 87 20.45 7.22 22.90
N ARG A 88 19.28 6.69 23.28
CA ARG A 88 18.69 6.87 24.62
C ARG A 88 19.60 6.31 25.70
N SER A 89 20.14 5.10 25.52
CA SER A 89 21.06 4.48 26.50
C SER A 89 22.34 5.27 26.71
N LYS A 90 22.77 6.06 25.74
CA LYS A 90 23.97 6.93 25.82
C LYS A 90 23.65 8.39 26.15
N ASN A 91 22.38 8.73 26.34
CA ASN A 91 21.89 10.10 26.58
C ASN A 91 22.42 11.10 25.53
N ARG A 92 22.43 10.68 24.25
CA ARG A 92 23.00 11.47 23.14
C ARG A 92 21.94 11.91 22.15
N MET A 93 22.09 13.10 21.59
CA MET A 93 21.34 13.62 20.44
C MET A 93 19.79 13.58 20.61
N PRO A 94 19.19 14.28 21.58
CA PRO A 94 17.76 14.21 21.84
C PRO A 94 16.90 14.61 20.63
N ARG A 95 17.36 15.56 19.80
CA ARG A 95 16.65 15.95 18.57
C ARG A 95 16.58 14.81 17.55
N LEU A 96 17.67 14.05 17.41
CA LEU A 96 17.69 12.88 16.52
C LEU A 96 16.83 11.75 17.07
N GLN A 97 16.82 11.53 18.38
CA GLN A 97 15.90 10.56 19.03
C GLN A 97 14.45 10.87 18.69
N ASN A 98 14.03 12.14 18.80
CA ASN A 98 12.64 12.53 18.48
C ASN A 98 12.32 12.32 16.98
N ALA A 99 13.26 12.63 16.09
CA ALA A 99 13.07 12.37 14.66
C ALA A 99 12.97 10.87 14.36
N LEU A 100 13.81 10.04 14.98
CA LEU A 100 13.77 8.59 14.81
C LEU A 100 12.52 7.96 15.44
N ALA A 101 12.03 8.47 16.56
CA ALA A 101 10.80 8.00 17.19
C ALA A 101 9.59 8.14 16.25
N THR A 102 9.56 9.21 15.46
CA THR A 102 8.48 9.41 14.47
C THR A 102 8.51 8.35 13.35
N ILE A 103 9.69 7.84 12.99
CA ILE A 103 9.87 6.81 11.96
C ILE A 103 9.73 5.41 12.56
N ALA A 104 10.23 5.22 13.79
CA ALA A 104 10.18 3.94 14.48
C ALA A 104 8.74 3.43 14.67
N GLY A 105 7.81 4.32 15.09
CA GLY A 105 6.40 3.98 15.25
C GLY A 105 6.19 2.66 16.00
N PRO A 106 5.40 1.73 15.45
CA PRO A 106 5.09 0.45 16.10
C PRO A 106 6.31 -0.50 16.25
N TRP A 107 7.45 -0.15 15.65
CA TRP A 107 8.68 -0.93 15.77
C TRP A 107 9.47 -0.65 17.04
N GLU A 108 9.11 0.41 17.81
CA GLU A 108 9.79 0.72 19.06
C GLU A 108 9.70 -0.44 20.05
N ASP A 109 8.51 -0.99 20.25
CA ASP A 109 8.26 -2.12 21.16
C ASP A 109 8.89 -3.44 20.65
N ARG A 110 9.24 -3.51 19.37
CA ARG A 110 9.81 -4.69 18.72
C ARG A 110 11.29 -4.55 18.43
N ALA A 111 11.91 -3.47 18.86
CA ALA A 111 13.33 -3.21 18.57
C ALA A 111 14.28 -4.25 19.18
N GLU A 112 13.88 -4.88 20.27
CA GLU A 112 14.68 -5.91 20.95
C GLU A 112 14.51 -7.32 20.37
N TYR A 113 13.55 -7.51 19.45
CA TYR A 113 13.32 -8.83 18.88
C TYR A 113 14.50 -9.28 18.01
N PRO A 114 14.75 -10.62 17.93
CA PRO A 114 15.79 -11.16 17.07
C PRO A 114 15.63 -10.71 15.61
N ALA A 115 16.73 -10.34 14.98
CA ALA A 115 16.71 -9.84 13.60
C ALA A 115 16.04 -10.81 12.62
N GLN A 116 16.23 -12.11 12.80
CA GLN A 116 15.62 -13.14 11.98
C GLN A 116 14.09 -13.08 12.04
N TRP A 117 13.51 -12.94 13.24
CA TRP A 117 12.06 -12.82 13.41
C TRP A 117 11.52 -11.55 12.73
N VAL A 118 12.23 -10.43 12.92
CA VAL A 118 11.84 -9.14 12.30
C VAL A 118 11.91 -9.22 10.78
N ILE A 119 12.97 -9.79 10.22
CA ILE A 119 13.10 -9.98 8.77
C ILE A 119 11.96 -10.85 8.22
N GLN A 120 11.63 -11.95 8.90
CA GLN A 120 10.51 -12.80 8.50
C GLN A 120 9.19 -12.04 8.50
N GLN A 121 8.94 -11.21 9.52
CA GLN A 121 7.73 -10.40 9.59
C GLN A 121 7.68 -9.33 8.48
N ILE A 122 8.79 -8.65 8.21
CA ILE A 122 8.90 -7.67 7.12
C ILE A 122 8.62 -8.33 5.78
N LEU A 123 9.24 -9.47 5.50
CA LEU A 123 9.05 -10.20 4.25
C LEU A 123 7.63 -10.75 4.14
N SER A 124 7.04 -11.22 5.23
CA SER A 124 5.65 -11.67 5.25
C SER A 124 4.69 -10.54 4.91
N ASN A 125 4.82 -9.38 5.55
CA ASN A 125 3.97 -8.22 5.27
C ASN A 125 4.13 -7.75 3.82
N ALA A 126 5.36 -7.60 3.34
CA ALA A 126 5.65 -7.15 1.99
C ALA A 126 5.12 -8.13 0.92
N SER A 127 5.26 -9.44 1.15
CA SER A 127 4.74 -10.45 0.21
C SER A 127 3.21 -10.50 0.21
N GLN A 128 2.57 -10.32 1.35
CA GLN A 128 1.10 -10.27 1.43
C GLN A 128 0.54 -9.09 0.63
N ASP A 129 1.12 -7.90 0.77
CA ASP A 129 0.69 -6.73 0.01
C ASP A 129 0.98 -6.88 -1.48
N ALA A 130 2.16 -7.41 -1.84
CA ALA A 130 2.48 -7.71 -3.23
C ALA A 130 1.49 -8.71 -3.85
N ILE A 131 1.09 -9.75 -3.12
CA ILE A 131 0.11 -10.75 -3.59
C ILE A 131 -1.27 -10.12 -3.75
N ALA A 132 -1.73 -9.29 -2.81
CA ALA A 132 -3.02 -8.62 -2.89
C ALA A 132 -3.10 -7.71 -4.12
N VAL A 133 -2.06 -6.92 -4.34
CA VAL A 133 -1.93 -6.04 -5.53
C VAL A 133 -1.84 -6.86 -6.81
N GLY A 134 -1.04 -7.93 -6.80
CA GLY A 134 -0.90 -8.83 -7.96
C GLY A 134 -2.23 -9.47 -8.36
N ALA A 135 -3.00 -9.95 -7.39
CA ALA A 135 -4.32 -10.52 -7.64
C ALA A 135 -5.30 -9.47 -8.20
N ALA A 136 -5.33 -8.26 -7.65
CA ALA A 136 -6.12 -7.16 -8.18
C ALA A 136 -5.71 -6.79 -9.63
N ALA A 137 -4.42 -6.75 -9.92
CA ALA A 137 -3.91 -6.45 -11.25
C ALA A 137 -4.23 -7.55 -12.26
N ILE A 138 -4.23 -8.82 -11.86
CA ILE A 138 -4.69 -9.93 -12.68
C ILE A 138 -6.17 -9.78 -13.01
N ILE A 139 -6.99 -9.43 -12.03
CA ILE A 139 -8.42 -9.17 -12.22
C ILE A 139 -8.62 -7.98 -13.16
N TYR A 140 -7.89 -6.87 -12.97
CA TYR A 140 -7.91 -5.72 -13.86
C TYR A 140 -7.71 -6.12 -15.33
N ASN A 141 -6.67 -6.89 -15.61
CA ASN A 141 -6.36 -7.36 -16.96
C ASN A 141 -7.39 -8.37 -17.47
N ALA A 142 -7.89 -9.28 -16.62
CA ALA A 142 -8.85 -10.31 -17.01
C ALA A 142 -10.20 -9.74 -17.47
N ILE A 143 -10.59 -8.59 -16.94
CA ILE A 143 -11.84 -7.90 -17.32
C ILE A 143 -11.64 -6.85 -18.42
N GLY A 144 -10.48 -6.86 -19.08
CA GLY A 144 -10.20 -6.00 -20.23
C GLY A 144 -9.55 -4.67 -19.91
N GLY A 145 -8.98 -4.52 -18.72
CA GLY A 145 -8.19 -3.34 -18.36
C GLY A 145 -6.92 -3.25 -19.22
N ASN A 146 -6.64 -2.06 -19.73
CA ASN A 146 -5.46 -1.77 -20.55
C ASN A 146 -4.40 -1.00 -19.77
N ILE A 147 -3.12 -1.17 -20.13
CA ILE A 147 -2.05 -0.33 -19.60
C ILE A 147 -2.23 1.10 -20.14
N ALA A 148 -2.24 2.08 -19.24
CA ALA A 148 -2.43 3.49 -19.58
C ALA A 148 -1.11 4.08 -20.09
N THR A 149 -0.89 4.03 -21.41
CA THR A 149 0.16 4.78 -22.07
C THR A 149 -0.40 6.08 -22.65
N HIS A 150 0.49 7.06 -22.90
CA HIS A 150 0.07 8.32 -23.54
C HIS A 150 -0.61 8.08 -24.89
N GLU A 151 -0.05 7.21 -25.70
CA GLU A 151 -0.59 6.88 -27.03
C GLU A 151 -1.99 6.26 -26.93
N VAL A 152 -2.19 5.34 -25.96
CA VAL A 152 -3.47 4.68 -25.76
C VAL A 152 -4.52 5.68 -25.26
N LEU A 153 -4.20 6.54 -24.28
CA LEU A 153 -5.18 7.48 -23.73
C LEU A 153 -5.57 8.60 -24.71
N VAL A 154 -4.66 9.00 -25.60
CA VAL A 154 -4.95 10.03 -26.63
C VAL A 154 -5.73 9.45 -27.81
N SER A 155 -5.51 8.17 -28.15
CA SER A 155 -6.14 7.52 -29.32
C SER A 155 -7.50 6.92 -29.04
N VAL A 156 -7.82 6.62 -27.76
CA VAL A 156 -9.04 5.92 -27.37
C VAL A 156 -10.21 6.90 -27.20
N PRO A 157 -11.39 6.63 -27.78
CA PRO A 157 -12.61 7.40 -27.55
C PRO A 157 -12.99 7.45 -26.07
N VAL A 158 -13.57 8.58 -25.63
CA VAL A 158 -13.96 8.77 -24.22
C VAL A 158 -14.83 7.62 -23.68
N ALA A 159 -15.73 7.08 -24.48
CA ALA A 159 -16.57 5.95 -24.10
C ALA A 159 -15.75 4.69 -23.78
N GLU A 160 -14.68 4.45 -24.51
CA GLU A 160 -13.80 3.30 -24.32
C GLU A 160 -12.87 3.49 -23.11
N ILE A 161 -12.58 4.72 -22.69
CA ILE A 161 -11.87 4.99 -21.42
C ILE A 161 -12.67 4.40 -20.23
N PHE A 162 -13.98 4.52 -20.25
CA PHE A 162 -14.81 3.93 -19.19
C PHE A 162 -14.73 2.42 -19.17
N THR A 163 -14.81 1.75 -20.33
CA THR A 163 -14.83 0.30 -20.41
C THR A 163 -13.47 -0.35 -20.23
N HIS A 164 -12.38 0.28 -20.66
CA HIS A 164 -11.04 -0.30 -20.64
C HIS A 164 -10.13 0.20 -19.49
N PHE A 165 -10.54 1.26 -18.79
CA PHE A 165 -9.75 1.79 -17.67
C PHE A 165 -10.60 1.94 -16.40
N ILE A 166 -11.69 2.70 -16.44
CA ILE A 166 -12.41 3.07 -15.22
C ILE A 166 -13.14 1.87 -14.61
N ILE A 167 -13.96 1.15 -15.38
CA ILE A 167 -14.70 -0.02 -14.86
C ILE A 167 -13.73 -1.11 -14.38
N PRO A 168 -12.73 -1.57 -15.18
CA PRO A 168 -11.74 -2.53 -14.72
C PRO A 168 -10.99 -2.06 -13.47
N PHE A 169 -10.63 -0.78 -13.40
CA PHE A 169 -9.95 -0.22 -12.24
C PHE A 169 -10.81 -0.33 -10.97
N PHE A 170 -12.08 0.09 -11.02
CA PHE A 170 -12.95 -0.01 -9.85
C PHE A 170 -13.20 -1.45 -9.40
N ILE A 171 -13.35 -2.38 -10.33
CA ILE A 171 -13.51 -3.80 -10.00
C ILE A 171 -12.22 -4.36 -9.37
N ALA A 172 -11.05 -4.01 -9.90
CA ALA A 172 -9.77 -4.40 -9.32
C ALA A 172 -9.55 -3.80 -7.92
N VAL A 173 -9.95 -2.55 -7.72
CA VAL A 173 -9.93 -1.91 -6.41
C VAL A 173 -10.83 -2.66 -5.42
N LEU A 174 -12.05 -3.01 -5.79
CA LEU A 174 -12.94 -3.81 -4.94
C LEU A 174 -12.35 -5.18 -4.63
N ALA A 175 -11.71 -5.83 -5.60
CA ALA A 175 -11.04 -7.11 -5.38
C ALA A 175 -9.86 -6.97 -4.41
N TYR A 176 -9.02 -5.93 -4.59
CA TYR A 176 -7.93 -5.62 -3.64
C TYR A 176 -8.46 -5.49 -2.22
N LEU A 177 -9.57 -4.75 -2.06
CA LEU A 177 -10.25 -4.55 -0.82
C LEU A 177 -10.66 -5.82 -0.10
N LEU A 178 -11.37 -6.67 -0.85
CA LEU A 178 -11.83 -7.94 -0.32
C LEU A 178 -10.65 -8.82 0.12
N ILE A 179 -9.56 -8.82 -0.65
CA ILE A 179 -8.35 -9.57 -0.31
C ILE A 179 -7.70 -9.00 0.94
N ASP A 180 -7.62 -7.67 1.05
CA ASP A 180 -6.99 -6.99 2.19
C ASP A 180 -7.80 -7.19 3.48
N GLU A 181 -9.13 -7.09 3.43
CA GLU A 181 -10.02 -7.36 4.56
C GLU A 181 -9.96 -8.82 5.01
N VAL A 182 -9.96 -9.78 4.07
CA VAL A 182 -9.79 -11.20 4.40
C VAL A 182 -8.43 -11.44 5.05
N ARG A 183 -7.37 -10.82 4.54
CA ARG A 183 -6.02 -10.88 5.12
C ARG A 183 -6.00 -10.34 6.55
N LEU A 184 -6.61 -9.19 6.79
CA LEU A 184 -6.69 -8.57 8.10
C LEU A 184 -7.42 -9.48 9.10
N ILE A 185 -8.58 -10.00 8.72
CA ILE A 185 -9.36 -10.94 9.52
C ILE A 185 -8.54 -12.19 9.84
N MET A 186 -7.87 -12.78 8.84
CA MET A 186 -7.03 -13.95 9.04
C MET A 186 -5.82 -13.66 9.95
N ALA A 187 -5.19 -12.49 9.82
CA ALA A 187 -4.07 -12.09 10.67
C ALA A 187 -4.48 -11.93 12.13
N ILE A 188 -5.65 -11.35 12.39
CA ILE A 188 -6.20 -11.20 13.75
C ILE A 188 -6.52 -12.57 14.34
N ILE A 189 -7.18 -13.44 13.57
CA ILE A 189 -7.55 -14.78 14.02
C ILE A 189 -6.33 -15.63 14.33
N LEU A 190 -5.32 -15.62 13.44
CA LEU A 190 -4.09 -16.41 13.62
C LEU A 190 -3.15 -15.81 14.66
N GLY A 191 -3.18 -14.48 14.84
CA GLY A 191 -2.35 -13.77 15.82
C GLY A 191 -2.88 -13.86 17.24
N GLU A 192 -4.18 -14.01 17.43
CA GLU A 192 -4.82 -14.19 18.74
C GLU A 192 -4.75 -15.63 19.28
N ASN A 193 -3.82 -16.47 18.80
CA ASN A 193 -3.63 -17.86 19.20
C ASN A 193 -3.64 -18.04 20.75
N ARG A 194 -4.80 -17.86 21.35
CA ARG A 194 -5.15 -18.41 22.67
C ARG A 194 -5.90 -19.70 22.41
N PRO A 195 -5.30 -20.87 22.73
CA PRO A 195 -5.90 -22.18 22.44
C PRO A 195 -7.28 -22.40 23.05
N GLU A 196 -7.66 -21.58 24.01
CA GLU A 196 -8.90 -21.73 24.77
C GLU A 196 -10.13 -21.12 24.10
N ASP A 197 -9.96 -20.07 23.26
CA ASP A 197 -11.09 -19.30 22.71
C ASP A 197 -11.54 -19.72 21.29
N THR A 198 -10.80 -20.57 20.60
CA THR A 198 -11.07 -20.91 19.18
C THR A 198 -12.06 -22.06 18.98
N ARG A 199 -12.57 -22.64 20.06
CA ARG A 199 -13.50 -23.80 19.97
C ARG A 199 -14.94 -23.46 19.58
N ASP A 200 -15.32 -22.19 19.65
CA ASP A 200 -16.69 -21.79 19.31
C ASP A 200 -16.76 -20.99 18.01
N TRP A 201 -17.23 -21.64 16.95
CA TRP A 201 -17.47 -21.03 15.63
C TRP A 201 -18.38 -19.79 15.71
N TYR A 202 -19.27 -19.73 16.69
CA TYR A 202 -20.17 -18.61 16.88
C TYR A 202 -19.40 -17.36 17.35
N SER A 203 -18.54 -17.52 18.34
CA SER A 203 -17.68 -16.43 18.82
C SER A 203 -16.72 -15.95 17.73
N PHE A 204 -16.18 -16.86 16.91
CA PHE A 204 -15.39 -16.52 15.73
C PHE A 204 -16.17 -15.67 14.73
N PHE A 205 -17.38 -16.11 14.34
CA PHE A 205 -18.24 -15.36 13.41
C PHE A 205 -18.63 -13.99 13.95
N LEU A 206 -18.91 -13.90 15.24
CA LEU A 206 -19.27 -12.65 15.90
C LEU A 206 -18.11 -11.65 15.86
N ARG A 207 -16.89 -12.10 16.13
CA ARG A 207 -15.67 -11.26 16.04
C ARG A 207 -15.40 -10.80 14.61
N CYS A 208 -15.46 -11.69 13.63
CA CYS A 208 -15.35 -11.32 12.21
C CYS A 208 -16.38 -10.25 11.81
N LYS A 209 -17.63 -10.43 12.24
CA LYS A 209 -18.71 -9.47 11.98
C LYS A 209 -18.43 -8.10 12.64
N MET A 210 -17.98 -8.09 13.89
CA MET A 210 -17.66 -6.84 14.60
C MET A 210 -16.50 -6.11 13.91
N LEU A 211 -15.43 -6.83 13.58
CA LEU A 211 -14.28 -6.25 12.85
C LEU A 211 -14.71 -5.67 11.49
N LEU A 212 -15.52 -6.39 10.72
CA LEU A 212 -16.05 -5.90 9.46
C LEU A 212 -16.91 -4.64 9.63
N ILE A 213 -17.77 -4.59 10.65
CA ILE A 213 -18.61 -3.42 10.92
C ILE A 213 -17.77 -2.21 11.36
N GLU A 214 -16.70 -2.42 12.11
CA GLU A 214 -15.81 -1.36 12.56
C GLU A 214 -14.87 -0.87 11.45
N SER A 215 -14.37 -1.76 10.60
CA SER A 215 -13.47 -1.42 9.48
C SER A 215 -14.23 -0.80 8.29
N LEU A 216 -15.47 -1.22 8.03
CA LEU A 216 -16.23 -0.84 6.84
C LEU A 216 -16.38 0.67 6.63
N PRO A 217 -16.69 1.52 7.65
CA PRO A 217 -16.82 2.96 7.44
C PRO A 217 -15.50 3.64 7.04
N VAL A 218 -14.39 3.15 7.59
CA VAL A 218 -13.06 3.69 7.29
C VAL A 218 -12.60 3.21 5.92
N ALA A 219 -12.78 1.91 5.66
CA ALA A 219 -12.58 1.35 4.35
C ALA A 219 -13.40 2.12 3.30
N ALA A 220 -14.70 2.29 3.50
CA ALA A 220 -15.57 3.04 2.57
C ALA A 220 -15.07 4.46 2.34
N GLY A 221 -14.60 5.16 3.37
CA GLY A 221 -14.01 6.50 3.24
C GLY A 221 -12.73 6.50 2.39
N GLN A 222 -11.83 5.56 2.62
CA GLN A 222 -10.62 5.39 1.82
C GLN A 222 -10.95 5.09 0.35
N TYR A 223 -11.92 4.20 0.13
CA TYR A 223 -12.26 3.73 -1.22
C TYR A 223 -13.11 4.70 -2.03
N LEU A 224 -13.75 5.66 -1.39
CA LEU A 224 -14.38 6.79 -2.09
C LEU A 224 -13.36 7.87 -2.46
N LEU A 225 -12.34 8.10 -1.62
CA LEU A 225 -11.39 9.20 -1.79
C LEU A 225 -10.14 8.82 -2.60
N LEU A 226 -9.64 7.60 -2.44
CA LEU A 226 -8.37 7.20 -3.05
C LEU A 226 -8.46 6.95 -4.58
N PRO A 227 -9.54 6.38 -5.16
CA PRO A 227 -9.65 6.23 -6.60
C PRO A 227 -9.56 7.54 -7.39
N PRO A 228 -10.25 8.63 -7.01
CA PRO A 228 -10.05 9.92 -7.67
C PRO A 228 -8.61 10.44 -7.63
N VAL A 229 -7.91 10.24 -6.51
CA VAL A 229 -6.49 10.59 -6.38
C VAL A 229 -5.64 9.75 -7.33
N THR A 230 -5.91 8.46 -7.41
CA THR A 230 -5.22 7.55 -8.34
C THR A 230 -5.44 7.96 -9.79
N LEU A 231 -6.68 8.27 -10.18
CA LEU A 231 -7.02 8.72 -11.53
C LEU A 231 -6.33 10.06 -11.86
N LEU A 232 -6.25 10.97 -10.90
CA LEU A 232 -5.49 12.20 -11.04
C LEU A 232 -3.99 11.93 -11.24
N MET A 233 -3.42 11.00 -10.47
CA MET A 233 -2.02 10.58 -10.64
C MET A 233 -1.78 9.99 -12.04
N LEU A 234 -2.67 9.11 -12.50
CA LEU A 234 -2.60 8.53 -13.84
C LEU A 234 -2.63 9.61 -14.91
N TYR A 235 -3.59 10.53 -14.84
CA TYR A 235 -3.73 11.62 -15.78
C TYR A 235 -2.48 12.50 -15.84
N LEU A 236 -1.97 12.91 -14.67
CA LEU A 236 -0.78 13.74 -14.59
C LEU A 236 0.47 12.99 -15.08
N TYR A 237 0.61 11.69 -14.74
CA TYR A 237 1.75 10.91 -15.19
C TYR A 237 1.81 10.83 -16.71
N VAL A 238 0.68 10.57 -17.34
CA VAL A 238 0.59 10.44 -18.81
C VAL A 238 0.90 11.77 -19.51
N HIS A 239 0.53 12.91 -18.92
CA HIS A 239 0.67 14.23 -19.56
C HIS A 239 1.93 14.99 -19.16
N VAL A 240 2.44 14.76 -17.95
CA VAL A 240 3.58 15.50 -17.36
C VAL A 240 4.79 14.60 -17.12
N GLY A 241 4.58 13.27 -17.11
CA GLY A 241 5.62 12.28 -16.86
C GLY A 241 5.92 12.06 -15.39
N LEU A 242 7.12 11.57 -15.08
CA LEU A 242 7.53 11.12 -13.72
C LEU A 242 7.41 12.19 -12.63
N ILE A 243 7.53 13.47 -12.99
CA ILE A 243 7.42 14.60 -12.03
C ILE A 243 6.00 14.69 -11.43
N SER A 244 5.00 14.16 -12.13
CA SER A 244 3.61 14.16 -11.67
C SER A 244 3.41 13.48 -10.31
N GLY A 245 4.17 12.42 -10.03
CA GLY A 245 4.13 11.76 -8.74
C GLY A 245 4.48 12.70 -7.58
N LEU A 246 5.48 13.55 -7.76
CA LEU A 246 5.87 14.56 -6.77
C LEU A 246 4.80 15.66 -6.62
N VAL A 247 4.13 16.06 -7.72
CA VAL A 247 3.08 17.07 -7.70
C VAL A 247 1.86 16.59 -6.91
N VAL A 248 1.52 15.31 -6.96
CA VAL A 248 0.40 14.75 -6.19
C VAL A 248 0.82 14.44 -4.76
N VAL A 249 1.95 13.77 -4.56
CA VAL A 249 2.40 13.35 -3.23
C VAL A 249 2.86 14.53 -2.37
N GLY A 250 3.48 15.54 -2.96
CA GLY A 250 4.02 16.71 -2.26
C GLY A 250 2.99 17.46 -1.41
N PRO A 251 1.83 17.89 -1.94
CA PRO A 251 0.78 18.55 -1.17
C PRO A 251 0.24 17.69 -0.02
N PHE A 252 0.10 16.37 -0.23
CA PHE A 252 -0.33 15.46 0.84
C PHE A 252 0.72 15.36 1.95
N LEU A 253 2.00 15.30 1.63
CA LEU A 253 3.07 15.32 2.63
C LEU A 253 3.13 16.66 3.38
N ALA A 254 2.88 17.76 2.69
CA ALA A 254 2.81 19.09 3.29
C ALA A 254 1.59 19.25 4.21
N LEU A 255 0.40 18.85 3.74
CA LEU A 255 -0.84 18.87 4.53
C LEU A 255 -0.68 18.06 5.82
N ARG A 256 -0.09 16.88 5.72
CA ARG A 256 0.23 16.03 6.83
C ARG A 256 1.14 16.71 7.85
N SER A 257 2.23 17.35 7.40
CA SER A 257 3.13 18.07 8.31
C SER A 257 2.45 19.23 9.03
N ALA A 258 1.36 19.77 8.45
CA ALA A 258 0.55 20.83 9.06
C ALA A 258 -0.46 20.29 10.10
N VAL A 259 -1.00 19.09 9.89
CA VAL A 259 -2.00 18.48 10.80
C VAL A 259 -1.34 17.84 12.03
N GLN A 260 -0.08 17.47 11.96
CA GLN A 260 0.67 16.87 13.07
C GLN A 260 1.33 17.90 14.02
N LYS A 261 1.15 19.19 13.78
CA LYS A 261 1.54 20.27 14.70
C LYS A 261 0.38 20.63 15.63
#